data_885d1955797847f33149daf1a8895b5a
#
_entry.id   885d1955797847f33149daf1a8895b5a
#
_cell.length_a   1.000
_cell.length_b   1.000
_cell.length_c   1.000
_cell.angle_alpha   90.00
_cell.angle_beta   90.00
_cell.angle_gamma   90.00
#
_symmetry.space_group_name_H-M   'P 1'
#
loop_
_entity.id
_entity.type
_entity.pdbx_description
1 polymer ?
#
loop_
_entity_poly.entity_id
_entity_poly.type
_entity_poly.pdbx_seq_one_letter_code
_entity_poly.pdbx_strand_id
1 'polypeptide(L)'
;MKNTYTEFSTLGDLLVKATQKYNDSDMLIFPERRVTYTQMHDMAYRRASALVAAGLGPGSHIGILMANCIEYVEYLMAVQLIGGMAVPINARYKAAELAYVLENADIDLVVTHDQVSEYADFAELIQQALIEKRGPRLKHLVMIGDPTEGFVDDAAFLAAGKSVSVDLVDQYRVGVSVRQPAIMMYTSGTTANPKGCPLNHEVLVRNGINMNRSRYFLEPADRFWAPLPLFHMAAILPLMCCMDAGAALLSMTHFEPGVSLKMMEKEKVTVAFPSFPAIMQDLLNHPDFEKTDLSSLRRMNNVAPPDLLRRFQEALPQTVQTGAYGLTEAGGVIAFNHPEESLEKRLHTCGKPMPGLLAKIVDPDTLEERPVGEQGEILLKGYSVFDGYYNAAEKNQEAFVDGWFRTGDLCAIDADGGVTFHGRLKDMLKVGGENVAALEIESFLITHPSVIMAQVIGVPDDRLSEVACAYIELHDGESMTADDLIEFCKGKISSFKIPRHVRFVSEWPMSSTKIQKFVLLENFNPATGT
;
A
#
# COMPACT_ATOMS: atom_id res chain seq x y z
N MET A 1 -16.66 22.38 -18.86
CA MET A 1 -15.76 21.27 -18.46
C MET A 1 -14.34 21.80 -18.51
N LYS A 2 -13.64 21.85 -17.38
CA LYS A 2 -12.19 22.12 -17.42
C LYS A 2 -11.55 20.96 -18.17
N ASN A 3 -10.70 21.25 -19.15
CA ASN A 3 -9.96 20.23 -19.87
C ASN A 3 -9.19 19.37 -18.89
N THR A 4 -9.52 18.08 -18.82
CA THR A 4 -8.87 17.09 -17.97
C THR A 4 -7.65 16.45 -18.66
N TYR A 5 -7.10 17.06 -19.68
CA TYR A 5 -5.87 16.60 -20.29
C TYR A 5 -4.74 16.77 -19.28
N THR A 6 -4.07 15.67 -18.93
CA THR A 6 -2.85 15.74 -18.15
C THR A 6 -1.72 16.28 -19.03
N GLU A 7 -0.93 17.18 -18.47
CA GLU A 7 0.29 17.68 -19.12
C GLU A 7 1.42 16.65 -19.06
N PHE A 8 1.26 15.59 -18.27
CA PHE A 8 2.23 14.56 -17.99
C PHE A 8 1.78 13.23 -18.60
N SER A 9 2.70 12.53 -19.25
CA SER A 9 2.41 11.26 -19.88
C SER A 9 2.98 10.07 -19.12
N THR A 10 4.21 10.18 -18.64
CA THR A 10 4.95 9.13 -17.92
C THR A 10 5.45 9.63 -16.57
N LEU A 11 5.94 8.72 -15.71
CA LEU A 11 6.57 9.11 -14.44
C LEU A 11 7.85 9.92 -14.64
N GLY A 12 8.64 9.59 -15.67
CA GLY A 12 9.82 10.36 -16.04
C GLY A 12 9.45 11.79 -16.47
N ASP A 13 8.37 11.95 -17.25
CA ASP A 13 7.87 13.28 -17.63
C ASP A 13 7.31 14.04 -16.42
N LEU A 14 6.62 13.36 -15.51
CA LEU A 14 6.10 13.98 -14.28
C LEU A 14 7.26 14.57 -13.45
N LEU A 15 8.36 13.83 -13.28
CA LEU A 15 9.54 14.34 -12.58
C LEU A 15 10.11 15.59 -13.25
N VAL A 16 10.37 15.52 -14.56
CA VAL A 16 10.96 16.63 -15.31
C VAL A 16 10.09 17.89 -15.25
N LYS A 17 8.78 17.73 -15.47
CA LYS A 17 7.82 18.85 -15.43
C LYS A 17 7.63 19.43 -14.04
N ALA A 18 7.54 18.56 -13.01
CA ALA A 18 7.47 19.01 -11.62
C ALA A 18 8.73 19.82 -11.25
N THR A 19 9.91 19.35 -11.64
CA THR A 19 11.17 20.07 -11.42
C THR A 19 11.18 21.42 -12.13
N GLN A 20 10.78 21.47 -13.40
CA GLN A 20 10.71 22.75 -14.14
C GLN A 20 9.78 23.77 -13.49
N LYS A 21 8.71 23.31 -12.84
CA LYS A 21 7.68 24.16 -12.25
C LYS A 21 7.99 24.58 -10.81
N TYR A 22 8.59 23.67 -10.03
CA TYR A 22 8.72 23.83 -8.56
C TYR A 22 10.16 23.93 -8.07
N ASN A 23 11.15 23.73 -8.95
CA ASN A 23 12.57 23.99 -8.76
C ASN A 23 13.10 23.61 -7.35
N ASP A 24 13.37 24.63 -6.53
CA ASP A 24 14.00 24.51 -5.22
C ASP A 24 13.01 24.27 -4.07
N SER A 25 11.73 24.02 -4.38
CA SER A 25 10.77 23.57 -3.37
C SER A 25 11.15 22.20 -2.84
N ASP A 26 10.93 21.95 -1.54
CA ASP A 26 11.12 20.64 -0.95
C ASP A 26 10.24 19.59 -1.67
N MET A 27 10.84 18.47 -2.08
CA MET A 27 10.13 17.32 -2.65
C MET A 27 9.97 16.20 -1.63
N LEU A 28 11.06 15.85 -0.94
CA LEU A 28 11.07 14.82 0.10
C LEU A 28 11.69 15.36 1.37
N ILE A 29 11.08 15.05 2.50
CA ILE A 29 11.58 15.38 3.83
C ILE A 29 11.60 14.12 4.67
N PHE A 30 12.78 13.75 5.15
CA PHE A 30 13.02 12.74 6.17
C PHE A 30 13.48 13.43 7.46
N PRO A 31 13.46 12.80 8.63
CA PRO A 31 13.85 13.45 9.90
C PRO A 31 15.22 14.13 9.85
N GLU A 32 16.19 13.51 9.19
CA GLU A 32 17.60 13.95 9.14
C GLU A 32 17.97 14.68 7.85
N ARG A 33 17.19 14.51 6.77
CA ARG A 33 17.58 14.97 5.42
C ARG A 33 16.37 15.36 4.60
N ARG A 34 16.55 16.38 3.76
CA ARG A 34 15.54 16.78 2.75
C ARG A 34 16.19 17.02 1.40
N VAL A 35 15.41 16.89 0.36
CA VAL A 35 15.81 17.19 -1.01
C VAL A 35 14.73 17.97 -1.74
N THR A 36 15.18 18.91 -2.59
CA THR A 36 14.30 19.68 -3.47
C THR A 36 13.97 18.91 -4.75
N TYR A 37 13.01 19.42 -5.54
CA TYR A 37 12.69 18.87 -6.86
C TYR A 37 13.92 18.87 -7.78
N THR A 38 14.69 19.96 -7.81
CA THR A 38 15.94 20.05 -8.59
C THR A 38 16.97 19.02 -8.13
N GLN A 39 17.18 18.88 -6.83
CA GLN A 39 18.13 17.90 -6.31
C GLN A 39 17.71 16.47 -6.66
N MET A 40 16.43 16.12 -6.48
CA MET A 40 15.92 14.80 -6.84
C MET A 40 16.07 14.51 -8.34
N HIS A 41 15.77 15.47 -9.19
CA HIS A 41 15.98 15.36 -10.63
C HIS A 41 17.43 15.02 -10.97
N ASP A 42 18.38 15.81 -10.45
CA ASP A 42 19.80 15.62 -10.74
C ASP A 42 20.33 14.28 -10.21
N MET A 43 19.84 13.86 -9.04
CA MET A 43 20.18 12.56 -8.44
C MET A 43 19.61 11.41 -9.27
N ALA A 44 18.35 11.50 -9.69
CA ALA A 44 17.71 10.49 -10.54
C ALA A 44 18.39 10.36 -11.92
N TYR A 45 18.78 11.50 -12.54
CA TYR A 45 19.49 11.46 -13.82
C TYR A 45 20.90 10.84 -13.70
N ARG A 46 21.61 11.09 -12.61
CA ARG A 46 22.91 10.42 -12.34
C ARG A 46 22.74 8.90 -12.20
N ARG A 47 21.71 8.45 -11.47
CA ARG A 47 21.37 7.02 -11.34
C ARG A 47 20.96 6.43 -12.70
N ALA A 48 20.15 7.14 -13.47
CA ALA A 48 19.73 6.73 -14.82
C ALA A 48 20.93 6.54 -15.75
N SER A 49 21.88 7.48 -15.73
CA SER A 49 23.14 7.37 -16.48
C SER A 49 23.96 6.13 -16.08
N ALA A 50 24.01 5.82 -14.76
CA ALA A 50 24.71 4.62 -14.28
C ALA A 50 24.00 3.32 -14.71
N LEU A 51 22.68 3.29 -14.68
CA LEU A 51 21.91 2.17 -15.20
C LEU A 51 22.15 1.94 -16.69
N VAL A 52 22.18 3.01 -17.50
CA VAL A 52 22.49 2.93 -18.93
C VAL A 52 23.93 2.45 -19.16
N ALA A 53 24.91 2.93 -18.38
CA ALA A 53 26.29 2.45 -18.46
C ALA A 53 26.43 0.96 -18.14
N ALA A 54 25.55 0.42 -17.27
CA ALA A 54 25.47 -1.01 -16.97
C ALA A 54 24.72 -1.83 -18.05
N GLY A 55 24.34 -1.19 -19.18
CA GLY A 55 23.64 -1.83 -20.29
C GLY A 55 22.13 -2.03 -20.04
N LEU A 56 21.56 -1.28 -19.11
CA LEU A 56 20.12 -1.32 -18.79
C LEU A 56 19.37 -0.18 -19.51
N GLY A 57 18.10 -0.41 -19.82
CA GLY A 57 17.28 0.52 -20.60
C GLY A 57 15.82 0.06 -20.66
N PRO A 58 15.10 0.39 -21.76
CA PRO A 58 13.71 0.02 -21.93
C PRO A 58 13.50 -1.49 -21.75
N GLY A 59 12.54 -1.87 -20.87
CA GLY A 59 12.21 -3.26 -20.58
C GLY A 59 13.18 -3.98 -19.64
N SER A 60 14.17 -3.29 -19.05
CA SER A 60 14.95 -3.83 -17.94
C SER A 60 14.15 -3.79 -16.65
N HIS A 61 14.29 -4.81 -15.80
CA HIS A 61 13.63 -4.91 -14.51
C HIS A 61 14.62 -4.69 -13.39
N ILE A 62 14.37 -3.66 -12.58
CA ILE A 62 15.27 -3.25 -11.50
C ILE A 62 14.60 -3.46 -10.14
N GLY A 63 15.12 -4.43 -9.38
CA GLY A 63 14.70 -4.71 -8.01
C GLY A 63 15.23 -3.64 -7.05
N ILE A 64 14.33 -3.07 -6.25
CA ILE A 64 14.67 -2.10 -5.21
C ILE A 64 14.33 -2.74 -3.86
N LEU A 65 15.35 -3.22 -3.12
CA LEU A 65 15.22 -3.82 -1.80
C LEU A 65 15.85 -2.90 -0.76
N MET A 66 15.08 -1.97 -0.27
CA MET A 66 15.51 -0.97 0.71
C MET A 66 14.37 -0.64 1.69
N ALA A 67 14.71 -0.19 2.89
CA ALA A 67 13.79 0.57 3.72
C ALA A 67 13.53 1.96 3.08
N ASN A 68 12.55 2.70 3.58
CA ASN A 68 12.29 4.04 3.07
C ASN A 68 13.51 4.95 3.24
N CYS A 69 13.97 5.53 2.16
CA CYS A 69 15.04 6.51 2.12
C CYS A 69 14.94 7.37 0.84
N ILE A 70 15.74 8.41 0.77
CA ILE A 70 15.78 9.28 -0.41
C ILE A 70 16.30 8.52 -1.63
N GLU A 71 17.29 7.67 -1.45
CA GLU A 71 17.92 6.85 -2.48
C GLU A 71 16.92 5.87 -3.12
N TYR A 72 15.92 5.41 -2.36
CA TYR A 72 14.81 4.61 -2.90
C TYR A 72 14.07 5.36 -4.02
N VAL A 73 13.71 6.62 -3.76
CA VAL A 73 13.01 7.46 -4.74
C VAL A 73 13.92 7.86 -5.90
N GLU A 74 15.21 8.08 -5.64
CA GLU A 74 16.20 8.31 -6.71
C GLU A 74 16.22 7.16 -7.71
N TYR A 75 16.39 5.92 -7.23
CA TYR A 75 16.37 4.73 -8.10
C TYR A 75 15.01 4.51 -8.75
N LEU A 76 13.92 4.68 -8.00
CA LEU A 76 12.58 4.59 -8.56
C LEU A 76 12.42 5.51 -9.77
N MET A 77 12.80 6.79 -9.64
CA MET A 77 12.70 7.76 -10.73
C MET A 77 13.72 7.49 -11.85
N ALA A 78 14.93 7.07 -11.52
CA ALA A 78 15.96 6.74 -12.50
C ALA A 78 15.51 5.61 -13.45
N VAL A 79 14.86 4.58 -12.90
CA VAL A 79 14.29 3.48 -13.69
C VAL A 79 13.23 3.99 -14.66
N GLN A 80 12.40 4.95 -14.22
CA GLN A 80 11.38 5.54 -15.09
C GLN A 80 11.97 6.39 -16.22
N LEU A 81 13.09 7.07 -15.97
CA LEU A 81 13.80 7.87 -16.98
C LEU A 81 14.37 7.03 -18.12
N ILE A 82 14.76 5.78 -17.85
CA ILE A 82 15.33 4.90 -18.87
C ILE A 82 14.29 3.95 -19.51
N GLY A 83 13.00 4.05 -19.13
CA GLY A 83 11.95 3.16 -19.61
C GLY A 83 12.06 1.73 -19.07
N GLY A 84 12.72 1.54 -17.93
CA GLY A 84 12.74 0.29 -17.20
C GLY A 84 11.48 0.10 -16.36
N MET A 85 11.33 -1.07 -15.78
CA MET A 85 10.29 -1.40 -14.80
C MET A 85 10.91 -1.55 -13.41
N ALA A 86 10.52 -0.69 -12.47
CA ALA A 86 10.92 -0.84 -11.08
C ALA A 86 10.16 -2.02 -10.44
N VAL A 87 10.86 -2.83 -9.67
CA VAL A 87 10.29 -3.91 -8.86
C VAL A 87 10.56 -3.59 -7.40
N PRO A 88 9.66 -2.83 -6.73
CA PRO A 88 9.70 -2.61 -5.30
C PRO A 88 9.60 -3.93 -4.55
N ILE A 89 10.69 -4.34 -3.90
CA ILE A 89 10.76 -5.59 -3.16
C ILE A 89 10.39 -5.32 -1.70
N ASN A 90 9.51 -6.13 -1.16
CA ASN A 90 9.12 -6.04 0.23
C ASN A 90 10.30 -6.31 1.17
N ALA A 91 10.68 -5.31 1.95
CA ALA A 91 11.81 -5.36 2.88
C ALA A 91 11.63 -6.36 4.05
N ARG A 92 10.45 -6.99 4.18
CA ARG A 92 10.15 -7.99 5.20
C ARG A 92 10.19 -9.43 4.68
N TYR A 93 10.46 -9.63 3.39
CA TYR A 93 10.59 -10.97 2.82
C TYR A 93 11.72 -11.77 3.46
N LYS A 94 11.53 -13.08 3.52
CA LYS A 94 12.57 -14.04 3.86
C LYS A 94 13.26 -14.54 2.59
N ALA A 95 14.37 -15.27 2.74
CA ALA A 95 15.19 -15.69 1.60
C ALA A 95 14.41 -16.44 0.53
N ALA A 96 13.53 -17.36 0.89
CA ALA A 96 12.72 -18.12 -0.06
C ALA A 96 11.73 -17.25 -0.85
N GLU A 97 11.08 -16.27 -0.18
CA GLU A 97 10.17 -15.33 -0.85
C GLU A 97 10.95 -14.41 -1.79
N LEU A 98 12.12 -13.92 -1.35
CA LEU A 98 12.99 -13.10 -2.17
C LEU A 98 13.49 -13.88 -3.39
N ALA A 99 13.95 -15.12 -3.21
CA ALA A 99 14.42 -15.98 -4.29
C ALA A 99 13.33 -16.19 -5.36
N TYR A 100 12.08 -16.41 -4.91
CA TYR A 100 10.94 -16.50 -5.82
C TYR A 100 10.73 -15.20 -6.62
N VAL A 101 10.77 -14.03 -5.95
CA VAL A 101 10.57 -12.74 -6.62
C VAL A 101 11.69 -12.43 -7.60
N LEU A 102 12.95 -12.70 -7.25
CA LEU A 102 14.10 -12.48 -8.11
C LEU A 102 14.00 -13.26 -9.42
N GLU A 103 13.48 -14.51 -9.36
CA GLU A 103 13.24 -15.31 -10.53
C GLU A 103 11.97 -14.90 -11.29
N ASN A 104 10.82 -14.84 -10.60
CA ASN A 104 9.52 -14.62 -11.23
C ASN A 104 9.41 -13.25 -11.89
N ALA A 105 10.07 -12.22 -11.31
CA ALA A 105 10.08 -10.86 -11.85
C ALA A 105 11.11 -10.64 -12.96
N ASP A 106 11.90 -11.64 -13.35
CA ASP A 106 12.97 -11.50 -14.36
C ASP A 106 13.90 -10.31 -14.09
N ILE A 107 14.37 -10.16 -12.84
CA ILE A 107 15.16 -9.01 -12.41
C ILE A 107 16.55 -9.01 -13.05
N ASP A 108 16.96 -7.87 -13.63
CA ASP A 108 18.29 -7.67 -14.23
C ASP A 108 19.32 -7.12 -13.23
N LEU A 109 18.87 -6.24 -12.32
CA LEU A 109 19.68 -5.61 -11.28
C LEU A 109 18.90 -5.51 -9.97
N VAL A 110 19.56 -5.76 -8.85
CA VAL A 110 19.06 -5.42 -7.52
C VAL A 110 19.91 -4.32 -6.92
N VAL A 111 19.26 -3.29 -6.40
CA VAL A 111 19.89 -2.28 -5.55
C VAL A 111 19.38 -2.40 -4.12
N THR A 112 20.31 -2.26 -3.18
CA THR A 112 20.03 -2.32 -1.74
C THR A 112 20.89 -1.32 -0.94
N HIS A 113 20.66 -1.24 0.38
CA HIS A 113 21.40 -0.38 1.29
C HIS A 113 21.67 -1.08 2.65
N ASP A 114 22.58 -0.51 3.42
CA ASP A 114 22.95 -0.97 4.76
C ASP A 114 22.40 -0.10 5.91
N GLN A 115 21.62 0.96 5.61
CA GLN A 115 21.13 1.94 6.60
C GLN A 115 20.33 1.34 7.76
N VAL A 116 19.83 0.12 7.61
CA VAL A 116 19.04 -0.61 8.61
C VAL A 116 19.66 -1.95 9.01
N SER A 117 20.96 -2.13 8.76
CA SER A 117 21.68 -3.39 8.99
C SER A 117 21.58 -3.89 10.44
N GLU A 118 21.39 -3.00 11.41
CA GLU A 118 21.13 -3.37 12.81
C GLU A 118 19.82 -4.18 13.00
N TYR A 119 18.85 -4.02 12.08
CA TYR A 119 17.54 -4.66 12.15
C TYR A 119 17.30 -5.65 10.99
N ALA A 120 17.88 -5.36 9.82
CA ALA A 120 17.72 -6.18 8.62
C ALA A 120 18.95 -6.04 7.72
N ASP A 121 19.75 -7.09 7.61
CA ASP A 121 20.86 -7.18 6.67
C ASP A 121 20.34 -7.65 5.31
N PHE A 122 20.09 -6.69 4.42
CA PHE A 122 19.59 -6.97 3.09
C PHE A 122 20.63 -7.62 2.17
N ALA A 123 21.93 -7.37 2.41
CA ALA A 123 22.98 -8.02 1.63
C ALA A 123 23.04 -9.52 1.95
N GLU A 124 23.04 -9.89 3.23
CA GLU A 124 22.95 -11.28 3.65
C GLU A 124 21.68 -11.95 3.12
N LEU A 125 20.53 -11.29 3.23
CA LEU A 125 19.25 -11.79 2.71
C LEU A 125 19.30 -12.07 1.20
N ILE A 126 19.89 -11.16 0.40
CA ILE A 126 20.08 -11.37 -1.04
C ILE A 126 21.02 -12.56 -1.29
N GLN A 127 22.14 -12.64 -0.57
CA GLN A 127 23.09 -13.76 -0.72
C GLN A 127 22.43 -15.10 -0.41
N GLN A 128 21.65 -15.18 0.68
CA GLN A 128 20.88 -16.37 1.05
C GLN A 128 19.85 -16.73 -0.05
N ALA A 129 19.10 -15.76 -0.56
CA ALA A 129 18.14 -15.98 -1.63
C ALA A 129 18.82 -16.51 -2.92
N LEU A 130 20.01 -16.01 -3.24
CA LEU A 130 20.77 -16.44 -4.42
C LEU A 130 21.36 -17.85 -4.31
N ILE A 131 21.56 -18.36 -3.08
CA ILE A 131 21.93 -19.76 -2.84
C ILE A 131 20.73 -20.67 -3.19
N GLU A 132 19.52 -20.26 -2.82
CA GLU A 132 18.31 -21.02 -3.14
C GLU A 132 18.00 -20.96 -4.63
N LYS A 133 18.02 -19.77 -5.22
CA LYS A 133 17.69 -19.56 -6.63
C LYS A 133 18.26 -18.25 -7.16
N ARG A 134 18.94 -18.34 -8.28
CA ARG A 134 19.40 -17.15 -9.01
C ARG A 134 18.48 -16.90 -10.19
N GLY A 135 17.84 -15.74 -10.24
CA GLY A 135 17.04 -15.31 -11.38
C GLY A 135 17.88 -15.34 -12.68
N PRO A 136 17.32 -15.82 -13.81
CA PRO A 136 18.07 -16.06 -15.05
C PRO A 136 18.63 -14.78 -15.68
N ARG A 137 18.05 -13.63 -15.38
CA ARG A 137 18.46 -12.32 -15.92
C ARG A 137 19.35 -11.50 -14.99
N LEU A 138 19.49 -11.88 -13.71
CA LEU A 138 20.21 -11.10 -12.71
C LEU A 138 21.72 -11.01 -13.01
N LYS A 139 22.18 -9.79 -13.31
CA LYS A 139 23.57 -9.49 -13.68
C LYS A 139 24.28 -8.62 -12.65
N HIS A 140 23.57 -7.73 -12.00
CA HIS A 140 24.16 -6.70 -11.14
C HIS A 140 23.50 -6.67 -9.76
N LEU A 141 24.36 -6.56 -8.75
CA LEU A 141 23.97 -6.25 -7.37
C LEU A 141 24.67 -4.95 -6.99
N VAL A 142 23.93 -3.94 -6.54
CA VAL A 142 24.47 -2.63 -6.15
C VAL A 142 24.19 -2.38 -4.68
N MET A 143 25.22 -1.98 -3.93
CA MET A 143 25.14 -1.65 -2.51
C MET A 143 25.37 -0.15 -2.30
N ILE A 144 24.42 0.48 -1.61
CA ILE A 144 24.55 1.85 -1.10
C ILE A 144 24.98 1.74 0.36
N GLY A 145 26.17 2.22 0.68
CA GLY A 145 26.76 2.16 2.02
C GLY A 145 28.13 1.52 2.01
N ASP A 146 28.42 0.68 2.99
CA ASP A 146 29.72 0.05 3.13
C ASP A 146 30.00 -1.01 2.03
N PRO A 147 31.24 -1.10 1.53
CA PRO A 147 31.63 -2.10 0.55
C PRO A 147 31.31 -3.51 0.99
N THR A 148 30.53 -4.23 0.21
CA THR A 148 30.06 -5.60 0.52
C THR A 148 30.48 -6.58 -0.57
N GLU A 149 31.01 -7.74 -0.18
CA GLU A 149 31.44 -8.76 -1.13
C GLU A 149 30.30 -9.23 -2.03
N GLY A 150 30.57 -9.31 -3.33
CA GLY A 150 29.59 -9.69 -4.35
C GLY A 150 28.68 -8.55 -4.86
N PHE A 151 28.83 -7.35 -4.30
CA PHE A 151 28.10 -6.15 -4.73
C PHE A 151 29.04 -5.13 -5.37
N VAL A 152 28.51 -4.39 -6.33
CA VAL A 152 29.15 -3.18 -6.85
C VAL A 152 28.88 -2.04 -5.88
N ASP A 153 29.90 -1.36 -5.44
CA ASP A 153 29.79 -0.15 -4.63
C ASP A 153 29.04 0.95 -5.40
N ASP A 154 28.11 1.64 -4.76
CA ASP A 154 27.27 2.65 -5.37
C ASP A 154 28.06 3.83 -5.94
N ALA A 155 29.14 4.26 -5.29
CA ALA A 155 29.97 5.35 -5.80
C ALA A 155 30.70 4.92 -7.08
N ALA A 156 31.17 3.67 -7.16
CA ALA A 156 31.75 3.10 -8.37
C ALA A 156 30.70 2.95 -9.48
N PHE A 157 29.49 2.50 -9.14
CA PHE A 157 28.38 2.41 -10.06
C PHE A 157 28.01 3.76 -10.67
N LEU A 158 27.88 4.81 -9.84
CA LEU A 158 27.64 6.18 -10.28
C LEU A 158 28.80 6.75 -11.12
N ALA A 159 30.05 6.40 -10.78
CA ALA A 159 31.22 6.86 -11.53
C ALA A 159 31.21 6.31 -12.98
N ALA A 160 30.75 5.08 -13.20
CA ALA A 160 30.62 4.50 -14.54
C ALA A 160 29.59 5.28 -15.39
N GLY A 161 28.56 5.82 -14.79
CA GLY A 161 27.53 6.63 -15.47
C GLY A 161 28.03 7.96 -16.03
N LYS A 162 29.17 8.49 -15.58
CA LYS A 162 29.70 9.79 -16.03
C LYS A 162 29.99 9.87 -17.53
N SER A 163 30.18 8.72 -18.19
CA SER A 163 30.38 8.63 -19.63
C SER A 163 29.11 8.71 -20.46
N VAL A 164 27.94 8.59 -19.82
CA VAL A 164 26.62 8.62 -20.47
C VAL A 164 26.11 10.07 -20.47
N SER A 165 25.71 10.56 -21.65
CA SER A 165 25.15 11.89 -21.78
C SER A 165 23.71 11.97 -21.24
N VAL A 166 23.34 13.11 -20.71
CA VAL A 166 21.95 13.40 -20.31
C VAL A 166 21.00 13.28 -21.51
N ASP A 167 21.44 13.68 -22.69
CA ASP A 167 20.66 13.58 -23.93
C ASP A 167 20.26 12.13 -24.26
N LEU A 168 21.12 11.14 -23.96
CA LEU A 168 20.80 9.74 -24.16
C LEU A 168 19.72 9.27 -23.17
N VAL A 169 19.79 9.71 -21.91
CA VAL A 169 18.74 9.42 -20.92
C VAL A 169 17.42 10.05 -21.37
N ASP A 170 17.43 11.28 -21.88
CA ASP A 170 16.24 11.95 -22.41
C ASP A 170 15.68 11.25 -23.65
N GLN A 171 16.53 10.73 -24.54
CA GLN A 171 16.05 9.90 -25.67
C GLN A 171 15.29 8.66 -25.18
N TYR A 172 15.77 7.97 -24.16
CA TYR A 172 15.03 6.86 -23.56
C TYR A 172 13.70 7.36 -22.96
N ARG A 173 13.74 8.42 -22.12
CA ARG A 173 12.54 8.96 -21.46
C ARG A 173 11.44 9.33 -22.44
N VAL A 174 11.74 10.06 -23.50
CA VAL A 174 10.73 10.49 -24.49
C VAL A 174 10.20 9.33 -25.36
N GLY A 175 10.93 8.23 -25.42
CA GLY A 175 10.51 7.00 -26.10
C GLY A 175 9.54 6.14 -25.29
N VAL A 176 9.32 6.43 -24.00
CA VAL A 176 8.47 5.62 -23.12
C VAL A 176 6.98 5.81 -23.46
N SER A 177 6.27 4.71 -23.67
CA SER A 177 4.81 4.72 -23.83
C SER A 177 4.09 4.76 -22.48
N VAL A 178 2.98 5.48 -22.40
CA VAL A 178 2.12 5.51 -21.19
C VAL A 178 1.57 4.14 -20.80
N ARG A 179 1.46 3.20 -21.75
CA ARG A 179 0.99 1.84 -21.53
C ARG A 179 2.12 0.87 -21.18
N GLN A 180 3.38 1.32 -21.23
CA GLN A 180 4.50 0.51 -20.80
C GLN A 180 4.45 0.29 -19.28
N PRO A 181 4.72 -0.94 -18.78
CA PRO A 181 4.85 -1.19 -17.35
C PRO A 181 5.95 -0.32 -16.73
N ALA A 182 5.61 0.35 -15.63
CA ALA A 182 6.50 1.25 -14.92
C ALA A 182 6.97 0.67 -13.57
N ILE A 183 6.02 0.06 -12.84
CA ILE A 183 6.28 -0.55 -11.53
C ILE A 183 5.60 -1.92 -11.52
N MET A 184 6.29 -2.95 -11.01
CA MET A 184 5.68 -4.24 -10.71
C MET A 184 5.68 -4.46 -9.19
N MET A 185 4.49 -4.38 -8.60
CA MET A 185 4.29 -4.66 -7.18
C MET A 185 3.94 -6.12 -6.95
N TYR A 186 4.47 -6.71 -5.89
CA TYR A 186 4.10 -8.06 -5.49
C TYR A 186 3.02 -8.02 -4.41
N THR A 187 1.89 -8.69 -4.67
CA THR A 187 0.75 -8.78 -3.75
C THR A 187 0.68 -10.16 -3.14
N SER A 188 0.44 -10.23 -1.82
CA SER A 188 0.14 -11.48 -1.14
C SER A 188 -1.24 -11.97 -1.57
N GLY A 189 -1.25 -13.05 -2.37
CA GLY A 189 -2.49 -13.71 -2.79
C GLY A 189 -2.95 -14.76 -1.78
N THR A 190 -4.01 -15.51 -2.15
CA THR A 190 -4.48 -16.71 -1.45
C THR A 190 -3.58 -17.94 -1.66
N THR A 191 -2.53 -17.81 -2.47
CA THR A 191 -1.56 -18.85 -2.81
C THR A 191 -0.27 -18.62 -2.04
N ALA A 192 0.52 -19.69 -1.85
CA ALA A 192 1.80 -19.63 -1.15
C ALA A 192 2.78 -18.57 -1.69
N ASN A 193 2.73 -18.28 -2.99
CA ASN A 193 3.63 -17.32 -3.61
C ASN A 193 2.93 -16.01 -3.96
N PRO A 194 3.58 -14.84 -3.74
CA PRO A 194 3.05 -13.55 -4.12
C PRO A 194 2.95 -13.40 -5.64
N LYS A 195 2.03 -12.55 -6.11
CA LYS A 195 1.77 -12.31 -7.53
C LYS A 195 2.37 -10.98 -7.97
N GLY A 196 3.11 -10.98 -9.07
CA GLY A 196 3.58 -9.74 -9.71
C GLY A 196 2.42 -9.01 -10.39
N CYS A 197 2.22 -7.77 -9.99
CA CYS A 197 1.17 -6.87 -10.50
C CYS A 197 1.84 -5.70 -11.24
N PRO A 198 2.06 -5.78 -12.56
CA PRO A 198 2.62 -4.69 -13.34
C PRO A 198 1.61 -3.55 -13.48
N LEU A 199 2.03 -2.35 -13.13
CA LEU A 199 1.28 -1.12 -13.29
C LEU A 199 1.98 -0.25 -14.34
N ASN A 200 1.24 0.19 -15.35
CA ASN A 200 1.78 1.05 -16.37
C ASN A 200 1.82 2.53 -15.95
N HIS A 201 2.51 3.36 -16.71
CA HIS A 201 2.67 4.78 -16.41
C HIS A 201 1.33 5.51 -16.32
N GLU A 202 0.36 5.18 -17.19
CA GLU A 202 -0.97 5.83 -17.16
C GLU A 202 -1.69 5.57 -15.84
N VAL A 203 -1.67 4.33 -15.35
CA VAL A 203 -2.26 3.95 -14.05
C VAL A 203 -1.70 4.82 -12.94
N LEU A 204 -0.39 4.94 -12.86
CA LEU A 204 0.29 5.62 -11.75
C LEU A 204 0.12 7.14 -11.81
N VAL A 205 0.45 7.73 -12.95
CA VAL A 205 0.41 9.20 -13.13
C VAL A 205 -1.01 9.71 -13.04
N ARG A 206 -1.94 9.08 -13.79
CA ARG A 206 -3.32 9.55 -13.84
C ARG A 206 -4.05 9.34 -12.52
N ASN A 207 -3.77 8.23 -11.80
CA ASN A 207 -4.39 7.99 -10.50
C ASN A 207 -3.88 8.97 -9.44
N GLY A 208 -2.58 9.22 -9.37
CA GLY A 208 -2.00 10.23 -8.47
C GLY A 208 -2.54 11.65 -8.74
N ILE A 209 -2.59 12.06 -10.02
CA ILE A 209 -3.15 13.36 -10.41
C ILE A 209 -4.64 13.45 -10.07
N ASN A 210 -5.44 12.42 -10.38
CA ASN A 210 -6.86 12.40 -10.04
C ASN A 210 -7.07 12.47 -8.53
N MET A 211 -6.28 11.73 -7.75
CA MET A 211 -6.37 11.74 -6.29
C MET A 211 -6.06 13.13 -5.73
N ASN A 212 -5.01 13.79 -6.26
CA ASN A 212 -4.72 15.17 -5.89
C ASN A 212 -5.86 16.11 -6.27
N ARG A 213 -6.23 16.17 -7.55
CA ARG A 213 -7.13 17.21 -8.11
C ARG A 213 -8.61 17.01 -7.76
N SER A 214 -9.00 15.85 -7.25
CA SER A 214 -10.40 15.57 -6.91
C SER A 214 -10.66 15.24 -5.44
N ARG A 215 -9.60 15.05 -4.63
CA ARG A 215 -9.73 14.65 -3.21
C ARG A 215 -8.84 15.44 -2.28
N TYR A 216 -7.52 15.48 -2.53
CA TYR A 216 -6.59 16.17 -1.63
C TYR A 216 -6.51 17.68 -1.87
N PHE A 217 -6.59 18.12 -3.14
CA PHE A 217 -6.45 19.53 -3.52
C PHE A 217 -5.20 20.15 -2.90
N LEU A 218 -4.05 19.49 -3.11
CA LEU A 218 -2.77 19.96 -2.59
C LEU A 218 -2.32 21.23 -3.33
N GLU A 219 -1.60 22.07 -2.59
CA GLU A 219 -0.91 23.25 -3.07
C GLU A 219 0.60 23.13 -2.83
N PRO A 220 1.46 23.93 -3.48
CA PRO A 220 2.91 23.83 -3.30
C PRO A 220 3.42 24.03 -1.86
N ALA A 221 2.65 24.73 -1.02
CA ALA A 221 2.99 24.92 0.38
C ALA A 221 2.64 23.74 1.28
N ASP A 222 1.88 22.75 0.76
CA ASP A 222 1.46 21.60 1.56
C ASP A 222 2.62 20.68 1.94
N ARG A 223 2.46 20.08 3.12
CA ARG A 223 3.35 19.09 3.72
C ARG A 223 2.54 17.81 3.93
N PHE A 224 2.82 16.79 3.12
CA PHE A 224 2.06 15.54 3.10
C PHE A 224 2.83 14.44 3.83
N TRP A 225 2.43 14.12 5.05
CA TRP A 225 3.03 13.05 5.82
C TRP A 225 2.42 11.68 5.46
N ALA A 226 3.28 10.74 5.01
CA ALA A 226 2.92 9.37 4.67
C ALA A 226 4.06 8.42 5.12
N PRO A 227 3.94 7.78 6.30
CA PRO A 227 5.01 6.95 6.89
C PRO A 227 5.05 5.53 6.32
N LEU A 228 4.32 5.28 5.26
CA LEU A 228 4.12 3.94 4.72
C LEU A 228 5.31 3.49 3.85
N PRO A 229 5.55 2.16 3.74
CA PRO A 229 6.66 1.65 2.95
C PRO A 229 6.55 2.00 1.46
N LEU A 230 7.63 2.45 0.85
CA LEU A 230 7.73 2.80 -0.58
C LEU A 230 7.57 1.58 -1.51
N PHE A 231 7.63 0.37 -0.99
CA PHE A 231 7.28 -0.84 -1.74
C PHE A 231 5.76 -1.13 -1.76
N HIS A 232 4.91 -0.17 -1.37
CA HIS A 232 3.45 -0.23 -1.47
C HIS A 232 2.87 0.99 -2.18
N MET A 233 1.73 0.79 -2.86
CA MET A 233 1.00 1.87 -3.52
C MET A 233 0.57 2.98 -2.56
N ALA A 234 0.37 2.65 -1.28
CA ALA A 234 0.02 3.61 -0.24
C ALA A 234 1.12 4.68 0.05
N ALA A 235 2.37 4.47 -0.38
CA ALA A 235 3.42 5.50 -0.36
C ALA A 235 3.66 6.10 -1.75
N ILE A 236 3.52 5.31 -2.82
CA ILE A 236 3.73 5.77 -4.20
C ILE A 236 2.67 6.80 -4.62
N LEU A 237 1.39 6.58 -4.30
CA LEU A 237 0.34 7.53 -4.67
C LEU A 237 0.48 8.91 -4.00
N PRO A 238 0.74 9.03 -2.68
CA PRO A 238 1.09 10.31 -2.06
C PRO A 238 2.26 11.02 -2.73
N LEU A 239 3.31 10.28 -3.13
CA LEU A 239 4.45 10.84 -3.88
C LEU A 239 3.99 11.45 -5.21
N MET A 240 3.14 10.74 -5.97
CA MET A 240 2.59 11.25 -7.23
C MET A 240 1.69 12.48 -7.01
N CYS A 241 0.88 12.49 -5.95
CA CYS A 241 0.06 13.66 -5.58
C CYS A 241 0.94 14.89 -5.30
N CYS A 242 2.01 14.71 -4.54
CA CYS A 242 2.96 15.78 -4.22
C CYS A 242 3.65 16.30 -5.49
N MET A 243 4.08 15.41 -6.38
CA MET A 243 4.71 15.82 -7.65
C MET A 243 3.77 16.62 -8.56
N ASP A 244 2.48 16.29 -8.63
CA ASP A 244 1.48 17.08 -9.37
C ASP A 244 1.30 18.48 -8.77
N ALA A 245 1.30 18.58 -7.45
CA ALA A 245 1.05 19.82 -6.71
C ALA A 245 2.28 20.70 -6.48
N GLY A 246 3.48 20.12 -6.45
CA GLY A 246 4.69 20.77 -5.96
C GLY A 246 4.80 20.80 -4.44
N ALA A 247 4.05 19.95 -3.77
CA ALA A 247 4.07 19.76 -2.32
C ALA A 247 5.25 18.88 -1.89
N ALA A 248 5.60 18.88 -0.61
CA ALA A 248 6.60 17.98 -0.07
C ALA A 248 5.96 16.72 0.50
N LEU A 249 6.51 15.54 0.16
CA LEU A 249 6.23 14.29 0.84
C LEU A 249 7.14 14.15 2.06
N LEU A 250 6.54 13.92 3.23
CA LEU A 250 7.25 13.62 4.47
C LEU A 250 7.16 12.13 4.76
N SER A 251 8.30 11.49 4.95
CA SER A 251 8.38 10.06 5.26
C SER A 251 9.51 9.78 6.25
N MET A 252 9.67 8.52 6.62
CA MET A 252 10.71 8.04 7.54
C MET A 252 11.10 6.62 7.21
N THR A 253 12.29 6.22 7.64
CA THR A 253 12.84 4.89 7.35
C THR A 253 11.98 3.79 7.94
N HIS A 254 11.51 3.97 9.17
CA HIS A 254 10.51 3.15 9.84
C HIS A 254 9.61 4.04 10.68
N PHE A 255 8.35 3.64 10.84
CA PHE A 255 7.41 4.39 11.65
C PHE A 255 7.79 4.31 13.13
N GLU A 256 7.87 5.50 13.76
CA GLU A 256 8.04 5.69 15.21
C GLU A 256 7.14 6.88 15.62
N PRO A 257 6.20 6.71 16.57
CA PRO A 257 5.18 7.72 16.86
C PRO A 257 5.73 9.02 17.41
N GLY A 258 6.74 8.99 18.29
CA GLY A 258 7.33 10.21 18.86
C GLY A 258 8.14 11.02 17.84
N VAL A 259 8.87 10.36 16.93
CA VAL A 259 9.56 11.02 15.80
C VAL A 259 8.52 11.61 14.84
N SER A 260 7.45 10.87 14.58
CA SER A 260 6.35 11.31 13.71
C SER A 260 5.69 12.58 14.23
N LEU A 261 5.32 12.62 15.51
CA LEU A 261 4.71 13.80 16.13
C LEU A 261 5.63 15.03 16.06
N LYS A 262 6.91 14.87 16.42
CA LYS A 262 7.90 15.96 16.31
C LYS A 262 8.06 16.46 14.88
N MET A 263 8.08 15.53 13.91
CA MET A 263 8.18 15.88 12.49
C MET A 263 6.92 16.62 12.01
N MET A 264 5.72 16.15 12.39
CA MET A 264 4.45 16.76 12.01
C MET A 264 4.33 18.20 12.56
N GLU A 265 4.74 18.45 13.80
CA GLU A 265 4.77 19.77 14.40
C GLU A 265 5.80 20.69 13.74
N LYS A 266 7.06 20.22 13.65
CA LYS A 266 8.18 20.99 13.11
C LYS A 266 7.94 21.44 11.67
N GLU A 267 7.47 20.54 10.84
CA GLU A 267 7.25 20.78 9.40
C GLU A 267 5.84 21.32 9.11
N LYS A 268 5.00 21.49 10.13
CA LYS A 268 3.61 21.98 10.02
C LYS A 268 2.81 21.16 8.99
N VAL A 269 2.75 19.86 9.21
CA VAL A 269 2.06 18.93 8.31
C VAL A 269 0.61 19.36 8.09
N THR A 270 0.19 19.43 6.84
CA THR A 270 -1.15 19.87 6.43
C THR A 270 -2.06 18.72 6.01
N VAL A 271 -1.45 17.63 5.51
CA VAL A 271 -2.15 16.42 5.07
C VAL A 271 -1.42 15.20 5.61
N ALA A 272 -2.15 14.19 6.08
CA ALA A 272 -1.58 12.94 6.56
C ALA A 272 -2.27 11.72 5.94
N PHE A 273 -1.49 10.68 5.66
CA PHE A 273 -1.94 9.40 5.14
C PHE A 273 -1.37 8.24 5.95
N PRO A 274 -1.78 8.07 7.22
CA PRO A 274 -1.41 6.91 8.02
C PRO A 274 -2.01 5.61 7.44
N SER A 275 -3.15 5.68 6.78
CA SER A 275 -3.90 4.58 6.15
C SER A 275 -4.34 3.49 7.13
N PHE A 276 -3.42 2.91 7.90
CA PHE A 276 -3.71 1.80 8.81
C PHE A 276 -4.07 2.28 10.22
N PRO A 277 -5.10 1.65 10.85
CA PRO A 277 -5.55 2.01 12.19
C PRO A 277 -4.45 1.99 13.25
N ALA A 278 -3.53 1.02 13.18
CA ALA A 278 -2.44 0.87 14.14
C ALA A 278 -1.56 2.12 14.20
N ILE A 279 -1.18 2.69 13.05
CA ILE A 279 -0.37 3.92 13.02
C ILE A 279 -1.07 5.08 13.72
N MET A 280 -2.37 5.25 13.49
CA MET A 280 -3.13 6.31 14.14
C MET A 280 -3.32 6.05 15.64
N GLN A 281 -3.55 4.80 16.04
CA GLN A 281 -3.65 4.42 17.45
C GLN A 281 -2.34 4.65 18.19
N ASP A 282 -1.20 4.29 17.59
CA ASP A 282 0.12 4.53 18.18
C ASP A 282 0.40 6.02 18.38
N LEU A 283 -0.01 6.87 17.41
CA LEU A 283 0.08 8.33 17.56
C LEU A 283 -0.78 8.82 18.73
N LEU A 284 -2.05 8.41 18.79
CA LEU A 284 -3.00 8.83 19.83
C LEU A 284 -2.59 8.38 21.24
N ASN A 285 -1.98 7.20 21.35
CA ASN A 285 -1.56 6.64 22.64
C ASN A 285 -0.19 7.19 23.09
N HIS A 286 0.53 7.92 22.22
CA HIS A 286 1.83 8.47 22.59
C HIS A 286 1.69 9.63 23.60
N PRO A 287 2.50 9.67 24.69
CA PRO A 287 2.38 10.69 25.77
C PRO A 287 2.59 12.13 25.31
N ASP A 288 3.16 12.34 24.15
CA ASP A 288 3.37 13.67 23.56
C ASP A 288 2.26 14.09 22.59
N PHE A 289 1.28 13.23 22.28
CA PHE A 289 0.22 13.56 21.31
C PHE A 289 -0.53 14.83 21.68
N GLU A 290 -1.02 14.92 22.93
CA GLU A 290 -1.78 16.10 23.41
C GLU A 290 -0.94 17.38 23.53
N LYS A 291 0.41 17.24 23.55
CA LYS A 291 1.35 18.37 23.66
C LYS A 291 1.82 18.86 22.29
N THR A 292 1.60 18.08 21.26
CA THR A 292 2.07 18.36 19.89
C THR A 292 1.10 19.31 19.19
N ASP A 293 1.60 20.39 18.61
CA ASP A 293 0.79 21.30 17.81
C ASP A 293 0.50 20.71 16.42
N LEU A 294 -0.67 20.11 16.28
CA LEU A 294 -1.21 19.56 15.03
C LEU A 294 -2.25 20.48 14.38
N SER A 295 -2.32 21.75 14.76
CA SER A 295 -3.32 22.72 14.27
C SER A 295 -3.25 22.97 12.75
N SER A 296 -2.09 22.74 12.13
CA SER A 296 -1.90 22.82 10.67
C SER A 296 -2.54 21.65 9.91
N LEU A 297 -2.83 20.53 10.59
CA LEU A 297 -3.34 19.32 9.95
C LEU A 297 -4.81 19.47 9.57
N ARG A 298 -5.07 19.67 8.28
CA ARG A 298 -6.42 19.92 7.75
C ARG A 298 -7.12 18.68 7.17
N ARG A 299 -6.35 17.66 6.78
CA ARG A 299 -6.89 16.41 6.19
C ARG A 299 -6.09 15.20 6.63
N MET A 300 -6.80 14.11 6.89
CA MET A 300 -6.19 12.82 7.19
C MET A 300 -7.00 11.69 6.54
N ASN A 301 -6.31 10.71 5.97
CA ASN A 301 -6.94 9.50 5.44
C ASN A 301 -6.62 8.31 6.32
N ASN A 302 -7.67 7.61 6.76
CA ASN A 302 -7.58 6.35 7.48
C ASN A 302 -8.52 5.32 6.85
N VAL A 303 -8.12 4.06 6.85
CA VAL A 303 -8.94 2.92 6.45
C VAL A 303 -9.23 2.10 7.71
N ALA A 304 -10.40 2.33 8.31
CA ALA A 304 -10.77 1.75 9.60
C ALA A 304 -12.30 1.57 9.69
N PRO A 305 -12.79 0.76 10.65
CA PRO A 305 -14.22 0.71 10.97
C PRO A 305 -14.79 2.07 11.40
N PRO A 306 -16.10 2.31 11.20
CA PRO A 306 -16.74 3.60 11.47
C PRO A 306 -16.51 4.16 12.88
N ASP A 307 -16.59 3.32 13.91
CA ASP A 307 -16.41 3.73 15.30
C ASP A 307 -14.97 4.22 15.56
N LEU A 308 -13.99 3.56 14.97
CA LEU A 308 -12.59 3.96 15.09
C LEU A 308 -12.30 5.25 14.32
N LEU A 309 -12.87 5.41 13.12
CA LEU A 309 -12.81 6.67 12.38
C LEU A 309 -13.45 7.82 13.15
N ARG A 310 -14.54 7.57 13.87
CA ARG A 310 -15.19 8.56 14.74
C ARG A 310 -14.25 8.98 15.87
N ARG A 311 -13.61 8.04 16.57
CA ARG A 311 -12.60 8.34 17.59
C ARG A 311 -11.45 9.19 17.03
N PHE A 312 -10.96 8.89 15.83
CA PHE A 312 -9.91 9.68 15.19
C PHE A 312 -10.38 11.10 14.87
N GLN A 313 -11.64 11.25 14.40
CA GLN A 313 -12.23 12.56 14.15
C GLN A 313 -12.41 13.37 15.44
N GLU A 314 -12.81 12.73 16.52
CA GLU A 314 -12.98 13.39 17.84
C GLU A 314 -11.64 13.83 18.44
N ALA A 315 -10.58 13.03 18.25
CA ALA A 315 -9.22 13.37 18.71
C ALA A 315 -8.62 14.55 17.92
N LEU A 316 -9.01 14.72 16.66
CA LEU A 316 -8.52 15.79 15.76
C LEU A 316 -9.70 16.51 15.11
N PRO A 317 -10.48 17.30 15.88
CA PRO A 317 -11.74 17.90 15.42
C PRO A 317 -11.56 18.91 14.27
N GLN A 318 -10.38 19.56 14.17
CA GLN A 318 -10.04 20.49 13.08
C GLN A 318 -9.70 19.78 11.78
N THR A 319 -9.40 18.46 11.81
CA THR A 319 -8.93 17.68 10.68
C THR A 319 -10.09 16.95 10.01
N VAL A 320 -10.21 17.05 8.68
CA VAL A 320 -11.21 16.28 7.94
C VAL A 320 -10.71 14.85 7.77
N GLN A 321 -11.32 13.91 8.49
CA GLN A 321 -11.06 12.47 8.30
C GLN A 321 -11.79 11.96 7.08
N THR A 322 -11.10 11.17 6.25
CA THR A 322 -11.64 10.54 5.04
C THR A 322 -11.29 9.07 5.02
N GLY A 323 -12.18 8.25 4.49
CA GLY A 323 -11.95 6.86 4.18
C GLY A 323 -11.57 6.66 2.71
N ALA A 324 -10.97 5.53 2.40
CA ALA A 324 -10.67 5.08 1.05
C ALA A 324 -10.81 3.56 0.94
N TYR A 325 -11.02 3.10 -0.29
CA TYR A 325 -10.97 1.69 -0.66
C TYR A 325 -10.05 1.52 -1.86
N GLY A 326 -9.23 0.48 -1.85
CA GLY A 326 -8.34 0.23 -2.96
C GLY A 326 -7.56 -1.06 -2.89
N LEU A 327 -6.95 -1.42 -4.01
CA LEU A 327 -6.08 -2.56 -4.17
C LEU A 327 -5.01 -2.27 -5.23
N THR A 328 -3.91 -2.99 -5.17
CA THR A 328 -2.76 -2.78 -6.05
C THR A 328 -3.14 -2.94 -7.53
N GLU A 329 -3.96 -3.93 -7.85
CA GLU A 329 -4.44 -4.27 -9.20
C GLU A 329 -5.26 -3.16 -9.86
N ALA A 330 -5.75 -2.20 -9.06
CA ALA A 330 -6.44 -1.01 -9.55
C ALA A 330 -5.68 0.30 -9.25
N GLY A 331 -4.34 0.21 -9.20
CA GLY A 331 -3.49 1.38 -9.01
C GLY A 331 -3.55 2.00 -7.62
N GLY A 332 -3.96 1.24 -6.60
CA GLY A 332 -3.89 1.62 -5.19
C GLY A 332 -5.17 2.18 -4.61
N VAL A 333 -5.85 3.13 -5.25
CA VAL A 333 -7.10 3.74 -4.75
C VAL A 333 -8.19 3.64 -5.79
N ILE A 334 -9.31 3.02 -5.41
CA ILE A 334 -10.50 2.81 -6.24
C ILE A 334 -11.58 3.84 -5.90
N ALA A 335 -11.90 3.97 -4.63
CA ALA A 335 -12.88 4.91 -4.10
C ALA A 335 -12.28 5.71 -2.95
N PHE A 336 -12.70 6.96 -2.85
CA PHE A 336 -12.17 7.90 -1.86
C PHE A 336 -13.22 8.96 -1.53
N ASN A 337 -13.42 9.25 -0.23
CA ASN A 337 -14.34 10.29 0.19
C ASN A 337 -13.93 11.68 -0.33
N HIS A 338 -14.91 12.45 -0.74
CA HIS A 338 -14.70 13.87 -0.94
C HIS A 338 -14.70 14.59 0.43
N PRO A 339 -13.75 15.52 0.68
CA PRO A 339 -13.65 16.17 1.99
C PRO A 339 -14.88 16.99 2.41
N GLU A 340 -15.72 17.39 1.45
CA GLU A 340 -16.96 18.13 1.70
C GLU A 340 -18.16 17.21 2.00
N GLU A 341 -18.02 15.89 1.91
CA GLU A 341 -19.08 14.96 2.33
C GLU A 341 -19.33 15.09 3.84
N SER A 342 -20.56 14.83 4.26
CA SER A 342 -20.92 14.84 5.68
C SER A 342 -20.05 13.84 6.46
N LEU A 343 -19.83 14.09 7.76
CA LEU A 343 -19.07 13.19 8.62
C LEU A 343 -19.64 11.75 8.54
N GLU A 344 -20.95 11.59 8.69
CA GLU A 344 -21.58 10.27 8.63
C GLU A 344 -21.31 9.54 7.32
N LYS A 345 -21.33 10.24 6.18
CA LYS A 345 -20.98 9.62 4.90
C LYS A 345 -19.52 9.19 4.84
N ARG A 346 -18.58 10.02 5.34
CA ARG A 346 -17.16 9.72 5.39
C ARG A 346 -16.81 8.58 6.36
N LEU A 347 -17.62 8.38 7.41
CA LEU A 347 -17.45 7.28 8.36
C LEU A 347 -17.97 5.93 7.82
N HIS A 348 -19.08 5.96 7.07
CA HIS A 348 -19.79 4.73 6.67
C HIS A 348 -19.56 4.30 5.23
N THR A 349 -18.90 5.12 4.41
CA THR A 349 -18.51 4.77 3.03
C THR A 349 -17.04 5.06 2.78
N CYS A 350 -16.49 4.40 1.79
CA CYS A 350 -15.15 4.71 1.26
C CYS A 350 -15.20 5.81 0.17
N GLY A 351 -16.31 6.55 0.07
CA GLY A 351 -16.54 7.55 -0.97
C GLY A 351 -16.87 6.95 -2.33
N LYS A 352 -16.83 7.80 -3.37
CA LYS A 352 -17.15 7.41 -4.75
C LYS A 352 -15.93 6.90 -5.49
N PRO A 353 -16.12 6.03 -6.51
CA PRO A 353 -15.05 5.66 -7.42
C PRO A 353 -14.29 6.87 -7.96
N MET A 354 -12.99 6.71 -8.16
CA MET A 354 -12.14 7.77 -8.71
C MET A 354 -12.58 8.13 -10.13
N PRO A 355 -12.45 9.41 -10.55
CA PRO A 355 -12.86 9.84 -11.87
C PRO A 355 -12.22 9.00 -13.00
N GLY A 356 -13.05 8.44 -13.89
CA GLY A 356 -12.62 7.59 -15.01
C GLY A 356 -12.47 6.10 -14.67
N LEU A 357 -12.83 5.69 -13.45
CA LEU A 357 -12.97 4.29 -13.05
C LEU A 357 -14.47 3.95 -12.99
N LEU A 358 -14.86 2.85 -13.62
CA LEU A 358 -16.19 2.27 -13.55
C LEU A 358 -16.19 1.15 -12.51
N ALA A 359 -17.25 1.10 -11.71
CA ALA A 359 -17.47 0.05 -10.72
C ALA A 359 -18.93 -0.43 -10.80
N LYS A 360 -19.15 -1.73 -10.62
CA LYS A 360 -20.48 -2.32 -10.49
C LYS A 360 -20.46 -3.45 -9.48
N ILE A 361 -21.61 -3.73 -8.89
CA ILE A 361 -21.78 -4.85 -7.96
C ILE A 361 -22.50 -5.98 -8.68
N VAL A 362 -21.97 -7.20 -8.55
CA VAL A 362 -22.55 -8.40 -9.14
C VAL A 362 -22.69 -9.50 -8.10
N ASP A 363 -23.58 -10.43 -8.37
CA ASP A 363 -23.59 -11.73 -7.69
C ASP A 363 -22.26 -12.47 -8.00
N PRO A 364 -21.52 -12.95 -7.01
CA PRO A 364 -20.22 -13.57 -7.24
C PRO A 364 -20.27 -14.89 -8.02
N ASP A 365 -21.43 -15.59 -8.02
CA ASP A 365 -21.61 -16.89 -8.65
C ASP A 365 -22.22 -16.76 -10.05
N THR A 366 -23.27 -15.92 -10.21
CA THR A 366 -23.99 -15.76 -11.49
C THR A 366 -23.46 -14.62 -12.34
N LEU A 367 -22.73 -13.67 -11.76
CA LEU A 367 -22.22 -12.42 -12.36
C LEU A 367 -23.34 -11.45 -12.81
N GLU A 368 -24.59 -11.69 -12.40
CA GLU A 368 -25.70 -10.77 -12.62
C GLU A 368 -25.54 -9.51 -11.76
N GLU A 369 -25.88 -8.35 -12.31
CA GLU A 369 -25.79 -7.09 -11.56
C GLU A 369 -26.80 -7.07 -10.41
N ARG A 370 -26.32 -6.65 -9.22
CA ARG A 370 -27.12 -6.48 -8.03
C ARG A 370 -27.83 -5.11 -8.01
N PRO A 371 -29.03 -5.03 -7.44
CA PRO A 371 -29.68 -3.75 -7.17
C PRO A 371 -28.82 -2.82 -6.31
N VAL A 372 -29.08 -1.52 -6.47
CA VAL A 372 -28.39 -0.46 -5.69
C VAL A 372 -28.57 -0.71 -4.19
N GLY A 373 -27.48 -0.68 -3.44
CA GLY A 373 -27.43 -0.89 -2.00
C GLY A 373 -27.30 -2.36 -1.58
N GLU A 374 -27.46 -3.32 -2.50
CA GLU A 374 -27.24 -4.74 -2.20
C GLU A 374 -25.75 -5.09 -2.25
N GLN A 375 -25.36 -6.06 -1.43
CA GLN A 375 -23.99 -6.56 -1.38
C GLN A 375 -23.71 -7.56 -2.49
N GLY A 376 -22.50 -7.52 -3.03
CA GLY A 376 -21.99 -8.44 -4.03
C GLY A 376 -20.52 -8.19 -4.31
N GLU A 377 -19.95 -8.91 -5.27
CA GLU A 377 -18.58 -8.66 -5.72
C GLU A 377 -18.50 -7.35 -6.49
N ILE A 378 -17.57 -6.47 -6.10
CA ILE A 378 -17.28 -5.27 -6.89
C ILE A 378 -16.38 -5.61 -8.06
N LEU A 379 -16.85 -5.30 -9.28
CA LEU A 379 -16.09 -5.40 -10.52
C LEU A 379 -15.63 -4.02 -10.97
N LEU A 380 -14.43 -3.95 -11.51
CA LEU A 380 -13.79 -2.69 -11.90
C LEU A 380 -13.41 -2.68 -13.38
N LYS A 381 -13.56 -1.51 -14.03
CA LYS A 381 -13.09 -1.26 -15.40
C LYS A 381 -12.64 0.18 -15.54
N GLY A 382 -11.51 0.39 -16.20
CA GLY A 382 -11.02 1.75 -16.47
C GLY A 382 -9.50 1.81 -16.52
N TYR A 383 -8.98 3.03 -16.65
CA TYR A 383 -7.55 3.28 -16.85
C TYR A 383 -6.66 2.81 -15.69
N SER A 384 -7.17 2.77 -14.47
CA SER A 384 -6.40 2.41 -13.27
C SER A 384 -6.32 0.89 -13.04
N VAL A 385 -7.12 0.10 -13.74
CA VAL A 385 -7.06 -1.35 -13.67
C VAL A 385 -5.85 -1.84 -14.45
N PHE A 386 -5.05 -2.71 -13.85
CA PHE A 386 -3.87 -3.32 -14.48
C PHE A 386 -4.24 -4.22 -15.67
N ASP A 387 -3.25 -4.58 -16.48
CA ASP A 387 -3.49 -5.42 -17.67
C ASP A 387 -3.41 -6.93 -17.35
N GLY A 388 -3.11 -7.31 -16.09
CA GLY A 388 -3.04 -8.68 -15.59
C GLY A 388 -1.76 -8.96 -14.80
N TYR A 389 -1.74 -10.10 -14.09
CA TYR A 389 -0.59 -10.56 -13.31
C TYR A 389 0.52 -11.05 -14.21
N TYR A 390 1.76 -10.74 -13.85
CA TYR A 390 2.96 -11.13 -14.56
C TYR A 390 3.17 -12.64 -14.53
N ASN A 391 3.48 -13.25 -15.67
CA ASN A 391 3.69 -14.69 -15.82
C ASN A 391 2.60 -15.59 -15.22
N ALA A 392 1.31 -15.17 -15.26
CA ALA A 392 0.20 -15.86 -14.60
C ALA A 392 -1.04 -16.01 -15.50
N ALA A 393 -0.89 -16.61 -16.68
CA ALA A 393 -1.94 -16.68 -17.71
C ALA A 393 -3.27 -17.29 -17.22
N GLU A 394 -3.23 -18.40 -16.46
CA GLU A 394 -4.44 -19.04 -15.91
C GLU A 394 -5.18 -18.11 -14.94
N LYS A 395 -4.45 -17.47 -14.04
CA LYS A 395 -5.02 -16.52 -13.07
C LYS A 395 -5.61 -15.29 -13.74
N ASN A 396 -5.03 -14.86 -14.86
CA ASN A 396 -5.54 -13.73 -15.63
C ASN A 396 -6.87 -14.09 -16.30
N GLN A 397 -7.09 -15.33 -16.72
CA GLN A 397 -8.37 -15.78 -17.24
C GLN A 397 -9.47 -15.77 -16.17
N GLU A 398 -9.12 -16.10 -14.92
CA GLU A 398 -10.06 -16.06 -13.78
C GLU A 398 -10.33 -14.62 -13.30
N ALA A 399 -9.31 -13.74 -13.38
CA ALA A 399 -9.37 -12.39 -12.83
C ALA A 399 -10.21 -11.42 -13.68
N PHE A 400 -10.47 -11.74 -14.96
CA PHE A 400 -11.20 -10.87 -15.85
C PHE A 400 -12.42 -11.57 -16.47
N VAL A 401 -13.55 -10.85 -16.52
CA VAL A 401 -14.78 -11.27 -17.18
C VAL A 401 -15.34 -10.12 -18.02
N ASP A 402 -15.53 -10.31 -19.30
CA ASP A 402 -16.04 -9.29 -20.24
C ASP A 402 -15.31 -7.93 -20.15
N GLY A 403 -14.00 -7.98 -19.88
CA GLY A 403 -13.16 -6.79 -19.71
C GLY A 403 -13.37 -6.05 -18.38
N TRP A 404 -14.02 -6.68 -17.40
CA TRP A 404 -14.09 -6.24 -16.02
C TRP A 404 -13.15 -7.07 -15.14
N PHE A 405 -12.44 -6.40 -14.27
CA PHE A 405 -11.58 -7.04 -13.27
C PHE A 405 -12.41 -7.47 -12.05
N ARG A 406 -12.30 -8.72 -11.66
CA ARG A 406 -12.89 -9.31 -10.46
C ARG A 406 -11.98 -9.05 -9.26
N THR A 407 -12.46 -8.30 -8.29
CA THR A 407 -11.64 -7.93 -7.14
C THR A 407 -11.58 -9.02 -6.07
N GLY A 408 -12.60 -9.88 -6.00
CA GLY A 408 -12.82 -10.80 -4.89
C GLY A 408 -13.23 -10.08 -3.60
N ASP A 409 -13.64 -8.82 -3.68
CA ASP A 409 -14.08 -8.00 -2.55
C ASP A 409 -15.61 -7.89 -2.51
N LEU A 410 -16.19 -8.10 -1.34
CA LEU A 410 -17.60 -7.90 -1.08
C LEU A 410 -17.85 -6.42 -0.78
N CYS A 411 -18.63 -5.77 -1.62
CA CYS A 411 -18.96 -4.35 -1.51
C CYS A 411 -20.44 -4.10 -1.76
N ALA A 412 -20.90 -2.89 -1.45
CA ALA A 412 -22.16 -2.33 -1.92
C ALA A 412 -21.91 -0.93 -2.48
N ILE A 413 -22.77 -0.49 -3.41
CA ILE A 413 -22.78 0.88 -3.94
C ILE A 413 -24.14 1.49 -3.64
N ASP A 414 -24.16 2.59 -2.90
CA ASP A 414 -25.39 3.31 -2.54
C ASP A 414 -25.97 4.14 -3.71
N ALA A 415 -27.17 4.70 -3.51
CA ALA A 415 -27.85 5.50 -4.52
C ALA A 415 -27.08 6.77 -4.95
N ASP A 416 -26.19 7.27 -4.12
CA ASP A 416 -25.31 8.41 -4.41
C ASP A 416 -24.00 7.97 -5.08
N GLY A 417 -23.74 6.68 -5.24
CA GLY A 417 -22.53 6.09 -5.77
C GLY A 417 -21.41 5.89 -4.76
N GLY A 418 -21.70 5.98 -3.47
CA GLY A 418 -20.76 5.69 -2.38
C GLY A 418 -20.49 4.19 -2.25
N VAL A 419 -19.22 3.80 -2.20
CA VAL A 419 -18.79 2.40 -2.04
C VAL A 419 -18.64 2.09 -0.55
N THR A 420 -19.25 1.00 -0.10
CA THR A 420 -19.02 0.42 1.23
C THR A 420 -18.34 -0.93 1.08
N PHE A 421 -17.21 -1.11 1.75
CA PHE A 421 -16.45 -2.37 1.78
C PHE A 421 -16.93 -3.23 2.95
N HIS A 422 -17.31 -4.48 2.67
CA HIS A 422 -17.81 -5.45 3.66
C HIS A 422 -16.84 -6.59 3.96
N GLY A 423 -15.75 -6.72 3.19
CA GLY A 423 -14.74 -7.75 3.41
C GLY A 423 -14.29 -8.44 2.13
N ARG A 424 -13.55 -9.54 2.29
CA ARG A 424 -13.13 -10.40 1.20
C ARG A 424 -14.11 -11.55 1.01
N LEU A 425 -14.47 -11.89 -0.23
CA LEU A 425 -15.33 -13.05 -0.52
C LEU A 425 -14.77 -14.35 0.07
N LYS A 426 -13.46 -14.54 -0.01
CA LYS A 426 -12.79 -15.73 0.55
C LYS A 426 -12.75 -15.77 2.09
N ASP A 427 -12.94 -14.64 2.76
CA ASP A 427 -12.95 -14.53 4.21
C ASP A 427 -14.38 -14.54 4.77
N MET A 428 -15.36 -14.84 3.91
CA MET A 428 -16.75 -15.06 4.31
C MET A 428 -16.89 -16.42 4.98
N LEU A 429 -17.47 -16.45 6.17
CA LEU A 429 -17.82 -17.67 6.89
C LEU A 429 -19.21 -18.12 6.47
N LYS A 430 -19.42 -19.44 6.39
CA LYS A 430 -20.74 -20.07 6.16
C LYS A 430 -21.25 -20.71 7.46
N VAL A 431 -21.87 -19.90 8.31
CA VAL A 431 -22.32 -20.32 9.65
C VAL A 431 -23.77 -20.73 9.61
N GLY A 432 -24.06 -22.05 9.60
CA GLY A 432 -25.44 -22.56 9.63
C GLY A 432 -26.32 -22.12 8.45
N GLY A 433 -25.71 -21.90 7.28
CA GLY A 433 -26.39 -21.40 6.07
C GLY A 433 -26.35 -19.86 5.92
N GLU A 434 -25.91 -19.12 6.94
CA GLU A 434 -25.73 -17.67 6.88
C GLU A 434 -24.34 -17.32 6.38
N ASN A 435 -24.25 -16.33 5.48
CA ASN A 435 -22.98 -15.75 5.07
C ASN A 435 -22.58 -14.64 6.05
N VAL A 436 -21.44 -14.79 6.70
CA VAL A 436 -20.94 -13.87 7.73
C VAL A 436 -19.60 -13.31 7.31
N ALA A 437 -19.50 -11.99 7.20
CA ALA A 437 -18.21 -11.35 6.94
C ALA A 437 -17.34 -11.38 8.19
N ALA A 438 -16.14 -11.97 8.09
CA ALA A 438 -15.17 -11.95 9.19
C ALA A 438 -14.89 -10.53 9.69
N LEU A 439 -14.78 -9.56 8.77
CA LEU A 439 -14.55 -8.16 9.08
C LEU A 439 -15.63 -7.55 9.97
N GLU A 440 -16.88 -7.97 9.83
CA GLU A 440 -17.99 -7.46 10.67
C GLU A 440 -17.80 -7.87 12.14
N ILE A 441 -17.39 -9.12 12.35
CA ILE A 441 -17.09 -9.62 13.71
C ILE A 441 -15.84 -8.91 14.25
N GLU A 442 -14.77 -8.81 13.45
CA GLU A 442 -13.53 -8.15 13.83
C GLU A 442 -13.77 -6.69 14.25
N SER A 443 -14.54 -5.95 13.44
CA SER A 443 -14.89 -4.56 13.73
C SER A 443 -15.67 -4.43 15.03
N PHE A 444 -16.55 -5.34 15.34
CA PHE A 444 -17.28 -5.36 16.61
C PHE A 444 -16.35 -5.66 17.79
N LEU A 445 -15.48 -6.68 17.67
CA LEU A 445 -14.59 -7.09 18.75
C LEU A 445 -13.58 -5.99 19.15
N ILE A 446 -13.10 -5.20 18.18
CA ILE A 446 -12.20 -4.05 18.42
C ILE A 446 -12.90 -2.94 19.22
N THR A 447 -14.23 -2.91 19.33
CA THR A 447 -14.92 -1.95 20.21
C THR A 447 -14.77 -2.25 21.70
N HIS A 448 -14.27 -3.45 22.07
CA HIS A 448 -13.98 -3.77 23.46
C HIS A 448 -12.75 -2.99 23.94
N PRO A 449 -12.80 -2.30 25.13
CA PRO A 449 -11.72 -1.43 25.59
C PRO A 449 -10.34 -2.11 25.74
N SER A 450 -10.32 -3.40 26.07
CA SER A 450 -9.09 -4.15 26.26
C SER A 450 -8.51 -4.77 24.98
N VAL A 451 -9.20 -4.64 23.81
CA VAL A 451 -8.80 -5.27 22.54
C VAL A 451 -8.05 -4.27 21.65
N ILE A 452 -6.81 -4.57 21.32
CA ILE A 452 -6.03 -3.82 20.30
C ILE A 452 -6.43 -4.25 18.90
N MET A 453 -6.42 -5.58 18.67
CA MET A 453 -6.61 -6.17 17.35
C MET A 453 -7.42 -7.46 17.45
N ALA A 454 -8.29 -7.66 16.47
CA ALA A 454 -9.04 -8.90 16.29
C ALA A 454 -8.94 -9.37 14.85
N GLN A 455 -8.73 -10.69 14.66
CA GLN A 455 -8.85 -11.37 13.37
C GLN A 455 -9.76 -12.57 13.52
N VAL A 456 -10.65 -12.76 12.54
CA VAL A 456 -11.62 -13.84 12.56
C VAL A 456 -11.44 -14.73 11.33
N ILE A 457 -11.44 -16.04 11.58
CA ILE A 457 -11.43 -17.07 10.55
C ILE A 457 -12.62 -18.01 10.73
N GLY A 458 -13.08 -18.62 9.63
CA GLY A 458 -14.01 -19.72 9.66
C GLY A 458 -13.27 -21.01 9.98
N VAL A 459 -13.78 -21.76 10.95
CA VAL A 459 -13.24 -23.08 11.30
C VAL A 459 -14.36 -24.12 11.20
N PRO A 460 -14.05 -25.38 10.80
CA PRO A 460 -15.07 -26.41 10.64
C PRO A 460 -15.87 -26.67 11.92
N ASP A 461 -17.17 -26.86 11.78
CA ASP A 461 -18.10 -27.27 12.84
C ASP A 461 -19.06 -28.34 12.31
N ASP A 462 -19.25 -29.43 13.05
CA ASP A 462 -20.06 -30.57 12.63
C ASP A 462 -21.55 -30.24 12.42
N ARG A 463 -22.06 -29.21 13.08
CA ARG A 463 -23.46 -28.81 13.04
C ARG A 463 -23.74 -27.64 12.11
N LEU A 464 -22.84 -26.65 12.10
CA LEU A 464 -23.06 -25.37 11.41
C LEU A 464 -22.19 -25.22 10.15
N SER A 465 -21.48 -26.28 9.76
CA SER A 465 -20.47 -26.31 8.70
C SER A 465 -19.21 -25.51 9.08
N GLU A 466 -19.38 -24.25 9.43
CA GLU A 466 -18.32 -23.40 9.94
C GLU A 466 -18.82 -22.58 11.14
N VAL A 467 -17.88 -22.18 12.00
CA VAL A 467 -18.09 -21.22 13.09
C VAL A 467 -16.95 -20.23 13.15
N ALA A 468 -17.18 -19.06 13.72
CA ALA A 468 -16.16 -18.06 13.89
C ALA A 468 -15.15 -18.47 14.98
N CYS A 469 -13.87 -18.38 14.65
CA CYS A 469 -12.75 -18.41 15.59
C CYS A 469 -12.10 -17.02 15.61
N ALA A 470 -12.10 -16.34 16.76
CA ALA A 470 -11.50 -15.03 16.93
C ALA A 470 -10.10 -15.17 17.53
N TYR A 471 -9.12 -14.56 16.89
CA TYR A 471 -7.77 -14.32 17.40
C TYR A 471 -7.70 -12.90 17.91
N ILE A 472 -7.25 -12.69 19.15
CA ILE A 472 -7.36 -11.44 19.88
C ILE A 472 -6.01 -11.04 20.45
N GLU A 473 -5.62 -9.79 20.19
CA GLU A 473 -4.51 -9.13 20.87
C GLU A 473 -5.06 -8.11 21.86
N LEU A 474 -4.60 -8.17 23.10
CA LEU A 474 -5.01 -7.29 24.19
C LEU A 474 -4.00 -6.15 24.40
N HIS A 475 -4.47 -5.05 24.96
CA HIS A 475 -3.58 -3.99 25.44
C HIS A 475 -2.63 -4.49 26.53
N ASP A 476 -1.43 -3.93 26.60
CA ASP A 476 -0.43 -4.29 27.60
C ASP A 476 -0.98 -4.17 29.02
N GLY A 477 -0.82 -5.27 29.77
CA GLY A 477 -1.31 -5.34 31.14
C GLY A 477 -2.79 -5.72 31.30
N GLU A 478 -3.55 -5.80 30.20
CA GLU A 478 -4.93 -6.27 30.22
C GLU A 478 -4.98 -7.82 30.20
N SER A 479 -6.04 -8.36 30.77
CA SER A 479 -6.31 -9.80 30.75
C SER A 479 -7.81 -10.03 30.55
N MET A 480 -8.15 -11.04 29.76
CA MET A 480 -9.51 -11.42 29.43
C MET A 480 -9.57 -12.92 29.20
N THR A 481 -10.68 -13.54 29.56
CA THR A 481 -10.95 -14.94 29.19
C THR A 481 -11.77 -15.01 27.91
N ALA A 482 -11.77 -16.19 27.26
CA ALA A 482 -12.62 -16.44 26.10
C ALA A 482 -14.11 -16.22 26.42
N ASP A 483 -14.53 -16.63 27.62
CA ASP A 483 -15.91 -16.49 28.08
C ASP A 483 -16.31 -15.01 28.26
N ASP A 484 -15.41 -14.16 28.75
CA ASP A 484 -15.65 -12.72 28.88
C ASP A 484 -15.92 -12.07 27.52
N LEU A 485 -15.11 -12.42 26.49
CA LEU A 485 -15.29 -11.92 25.14
C LEU A 485 -16.60 -12.42 24.49
N ILE A 486 -16.92 -13.70 24.69
CA ILE A 486 -18.18 -14.30 24.21
C ILE A 486 -19.38 -13.63 24.90
N GLU A 487 -19.31 -13.39 26.21
CA GLU A 487 -20.35 -12.68 26.96
C GLU A 487 -20.53 -11.22 26.48
N PHE A 488 -19.41 -10.55 26.17
CA PHE A 488 -19.44 -9.22 25.55
C PHE A 488 -20.24 -9.18 24.25
N CYS A 489 -20.19 -10.26 23.45
CA CYS A 489 -20.90 -10.38 22.18
C CYS A 489 -22.41 -10.63 22.35
N LYS A 490 -22.84 -11.29 23.43
CA LYS A 490 -24.24 -11.72 23.62
C LYS A 490 -25.20 -10.52 23.67
N GLY A 491 -26.28 -10.63 22.90
CA GLY A 491 -27.30 -9.60 22.80
C GLY A 491 -26.88 -8.33 22.02
N LYS A 492 -25.62 -8.24 21.59
CA LYS A 492 -25.11 -7.10 20.81
C LYS A 492 -24.90 -7.43 19.33
N ILE A 493 -24.56 -8.67 19.03
CA ILE A 493 -24.48 -9.19 17.66
C ILE A 493 -25.31 -10.47 17.53
N SER A 494 -25.65 -10.85 16.29
CA SER A 494 -26.42 -12.05 16.00
C SER A 494 -25.70 -13.30 16.51
N SER A 495 -26.44 -14.27 17.03
CA SER A 495 -25.85 -15.45 17.69
C SER A 495 -24.93 -16.28 16.79
N PHE A 496 -25.18 -16.30 15.49
CA PHE A 496 -24.35 -16.98 14.50
C PHE A 496 -23.04 -16.24 14.19
N LYS A 497 -22.91 -14.97 14.60
CA LYS A 497 -21.67 -14.16 14.50
C LYS A 497 -20.78 -14.26 15.74
N ILE A 498 -21.33 -14.77 16.85
CA ILE A 498 -20.56 -14.88 18.10
C ILE A 498 -19.47 -15.94 17.93
N PRO A 499 -18.20 -15.62 18.16
CA PRO A 499 -17.11 -16.59 18.07
C PRO A 499 -17.33 -17.77 18.99
N ARG A 500 -17.15 -18.99 18.44
CA ARG A 500 -17.17 -20.25 19.24
C ARG A 500 -15.81 -20.58 19.80
N HIS A 501 -14.77 -20.08 19.17
CA HIS A 501 -13.40 -20.24 19.60
C HIS A 501 -12.77 -18.86 19.73
N VAL A 502 -12.00 -18.67 20.82
CA VAL A 502 -11.21 -17.45 21.05
C VAL A 502 -9.77 -17.89 21.32
N ARG A 503 -8.82 -17.18 20.74
CA ARG A 503 -7.39 -17.38 20.93
C ARG A 503 -6.75 -16.02 21.21
N PHE A 504 -5.97 -15.94 22.28
CA PHE A 504 -5.20 -14.74 22.57
C PHE A 504 -3.80 -14.89 21.97
N VAL A 505 -3.34 -13.84 21.32
CA VAL A 505 -2.05 -13.80 20.63
C VAL A 505 -1.27 -12.56 21.06
N SER A 506 0.05 -12.69 21.14
CA SER A 506 0.99 -11.58 21.34
C SER A 506 1.76 -11.23 20.08
N GLU A 507 1.67 -12.07 19.05
CA GLU A 507 2.34 -11.88 17.76
C GLU A 507 1.42 -12.36 16.63
N TRP A 508 1.47 -11.66 15.49
CA TRP A 508 0.68 -11.99 14.32
C TRP A 508 1.55 -12.57 13.20
N PRO A 509 1.06 -13.59 12.48
CA PRO A 509 1.71 -14.02 11.24
C PRO A 509 1.52 -12.95 10.18
N MET A 510 2.55 -12.12 9.98
CA MET A 510 2.49 -10.98 9.07
C MET A 510 3.08 -11.30 7.71
N SER A 511 2.42 -10.82 6.65
CA SER A 511 3.07 -10.57 5.37
C SER A 511 3.05 -9.07 5.11
N SER A 512 4.20 -8.44 5.09
CA SER A 512 4.34 -6.99 4.96
C SER A 512 3.50 -6.18 5.95
N THR A 513 2.30 -5.77 5.56
CA THR A 513 1.38 -4.96 6.38
C THR A 513 0.07 -5.69 6.70
N LYS A 514 -0.07 -6.97 6.28
CA LYS A 514 -1.32 -7.72 6.43
C LYS A 514 -1.11 -8.99 7.23
N ILE A 515 -2.04 -9.27 8.11
CA ILE A 515 -2.11 -10.54 8.85
C ILE A 515 -2.48 -11.66 7.87
N GLN A 516 -1.73 -12.77 7.93
CA GLN A 516 -1.94 -13.94 7.09
C GLN A 516 -2.95 -14.88 7.73
N LYS A 517 -4.25 -14.65 7.47
CA LYS A 517 -5.32 -15.48 8.04
C LYS A 517 -5.20 -16.96 7.69
N PHE A 518 -4.64 -17.32 6.55
CA PHE A 518 -4.42 -18.72 6.19
C PHE A 518 -3.46 -19.43 7.15
N VAL A 519 -2.44 -18.72 7.68
CA VAL A 519 -1.53 -19.27 8.70
C VAL A 519 -2.27 -19.49 10.03
N LEU A 520 -3.20 -18.59 10.37
CA LEU A 520 -4.07 -18.79 11.55
C LEU A 520 -4.94 -20.04 11.40
N LEU A 521 -5.45 -20.26 10.18
CA LEU A 521 -6.28 -21.44 9.88
C LEU A 521 -5.47 -22.74 9.88
N GLU A 522 -4.28 -22.74 9.27
CA GLU A 522 -3.38 -23.91 9.26
C GLU A 522 -2.93 -24.31 10.67
N ASN A 523 -2.75 -23.35 11.57
CA ASN A 523 -2.34 -23.55 12.96
C ASN A 523 -3.54 -23.80 13.91
N PHE A 524 -4.78 -23.74 13.41
CA PHE A 524 -5.95 -23.97 14.24
C PHE A 524 -6.03 -25.43 14.68
N ASN A 525 -6.07 -25.64 16.00
CA ASN A 525 -6.32 -26.93 16.60
C ASN A 525 -7.55 -26.85 17.51
N PRO A 526 -8.64 -27.57 17.21
CA PRO A 526 -9.86 -27.53 18.02
C PRO A 526 -9.66 -28.11 19.44
N ALA A 527 -8.64 -28.95 19.65
CA ALA A 527 -8.36 -29.59 20.93
C ALA A 527 -7.57 -28.70 21.91
N THR A 528 -6.90 -27.65 21.44
CA THR A 528 -6.25 -26.68 22.32
C THR A 528 -7.30 -25.63 22.71
N GLY A 529 -8.04 -25.90 23.77
CA GLY A 529 -8.89 -24.90 24.43
C GLY A 529 -8.06 -23.76 24.97
N THR A 530 -8.47 -22.52 24.73
CA THR A 530 -7.97 -21.22 25.24
C THR A 530 -6.59 -20.84 24.82
#